data_dfc2f561aae5a0753d50e0bf583ed112
#
_entry.id   dfc2f561aae5a0753d50e0bf583ed112
#
_cell.length_a   1.000
_cell.length_b   1.000
_cell.length_c   1.000
_cell.angle_alpha   90.00
_cell.angle_beta   90.00
_cell.angle_gamma   90.00
#
_symmetry.space_group_name_H-M   'P 1'
#
loop_
_entity.id
_entity.type
_entity.pdbx_description
1 polymer ?
#
loop_
_entity_poly.entity_id
_entity_poly.type
_entity_poly.pdbx_seq_one_letter_code
_entity_poly.pdbx_strand_id
1 'polypeptide(L)'
;METFEFAENVERFIDEQMTDSVGRIFSQIDASTLKMMTEEFFKDAKMADWIAPAVKQYSLPGFHAYENVGMVTGAYLQSLVYKYRISPSPGLLERIQKKVDALLYIAELGRQLEWGFFPKCYDGGFSAETSTDQVLSCVSALDLAYNLVPSTVQAKITDFIVHAVEFWRKRDYCYSYWTLKDMRWPELRFPPLLYLEAKYSGDAAVLAEADAITEKNLAHIPENSKILNSKRTEFEKKNHCLLLWAYGDACSMDTLNADLVLRSTPGSRFEEFWRKSMVTIWKEGELTLTDDGNYYAMALLDLKTGQVSRTNTSQFFDWYGYRSAWSTMIVRGGLLASMWNPWERNGIMKKAKEVLDKFTDVRQFNYRHPDDAVLLPPAGRYTTRFLSGDSITNFLWSVRLIQYLEA
;
A
#
# COMPACT_ATOMS: atom_id res chain seq x y z
N MET A 1 -22.52 -12.98 -3.95
CA MET A 1 -22.21 -13.75 -5.18
C MET A 1 -21.66 -12.83 -6.26
N GLU A 2 -22.28 -11.70 -6.52
CA GLU A 2 -21.85 -10.71 -7.54
C GLU A 2 -20.42 -10.20 -7.35
N THR A 3 -20.01 -9.85 -6.11
CA THR A 3 -18.65 -9.36 -5.82
C THR A 3 -17.57 -10.40 -6.13
N PHE A 4 -17.82 -11.70 -5.90
CA PHE A 4 -16.86 -12.75 -6.21
C PHE A 4 -16.72 -13.00 -7.70
N GLU A 5 -17.82 -12.92 -8.46
CA GLU A 5 -17.79 -12.99 -9.91
C GLU A 5 -17.08 -11.75 -10.50
N PHE A 6 -17.36 -10.57 -9.98
CA PHE A 6 -16.66 -9.36 -10.39
C PHE A 6 -15.15 -9.45 -10.10
N ALA A 7 -14.73 -10.06 -8.99
CA ALA A 7 -13.32 -10.27 -8.68
C ALA A 7 -12.60 -11.16 -9.73
N GLU A 8 -13.27 -12.17 -10.30
CA GLU A 8 -12.68 -12.95 -11.42
C GLU A 8 -12.50 -12.08 -12.68
N ASN A 9 -13.43 -11.16 -12.95
CA ASN A 9 -13.29 -10.23 -14.07
C ASN A 9 -12.15 -9.21 -13.82
N VAL A 10 -12.03 -8.71 -12.60
CA VAL A 10 -10.92 -7.82 -12.18
C VAL A 10 -9.57 -8.55 -12.31
N GLU A 11 -9.48 -9.81 -11.88
CA GLU A 11 -8.26 -10.60 -11.99
C GLU A 11 -7.83 -10.77 -13.45
N ARG A 12 -8.79 -11.09 -14.34
CA ARG A 12 -8.54 -11.19 -15.79
C ARG A 12 -8.10 -9.84 -16.37
N PHE A 13 -8.75 -8.76 -15.98
CA PHE A 13 -8.40 -7.42 -16.40
C PHE A 13 -6.97 -7.04 -16.01
N ILE A 14 -6.52 -7.37 -14.80
CA ILE A 14 -5.14 -7.16 -14.37
C ILE A 14 -4.16 -7.91 -15.28
N ASP A 15 -4.42 -9.19 -15.53
CA ASP A 15 -3.52 -10.02 -16.32
C ASP A 15 -3.42 -9.57 -17.78
N GLU A 16 -4.55 -9.16 -18.38
CA GLU A 16 -4.64 -8.83 -19.81
C GLU A 16 -4.31 -7.38 -20.14
N GLN A 17 -4.64 -6.43 -19.25
CA GLN A 17 -4.57 -5.00 -19.57
C GLN A 17 -3.57 -4.22 -18.71
N MET A 18 -3.24 -4.71 -17.51
CA MET A 18 -2.41 -3.98 -16.56
C MET A 18 -1.03 -4.60 -16.34
N THR A 19 -0.74 -5.74 -16.97
CA THR A 19 0.54 -6.45 -16.75
C THR A 19 1.47 -6.23 -17.93
N ASP A 20 2.70 -5.77 -17.65
CA ASP A 20 3.74 -5.63 -18.67
C ASP A 20 4.40 -6.98 -19.04
N SER A 21 5.30 -6.96 -20.02
CA SER A 21 5.99 -8.15 -20.53
C SER A 21 6.84 -8.88 -19.49
N VAL A 22 7.29 -8.18 -18.43
CA VAL A 22 8.08 -8.76 -17.33
C VAL A 22 7.17 -9.35 -16.25
N GLY A 23 5.90 -8.98 -16.23
CA GLY A 23 4.92 -9.45 -15.24
C GLY A 23 4.61 -8.44 -14.14
N ARG A 24 5.12 -7.20 -14.24
CA ARG A 24 4.82 -6.10 -13.31
C ARG A 24 3.46 -5.49 -13.65
N ILE A 25 2.78 -4.96 -12.64
CA ILE A 25 1.44 -4.41 -12.79
C ILE A 25 1.51 -2.89 -12.73
N PHE A 26 0.90 -2.21 -13.72
CA PHE A 26 0.87 -0.75 -13.79
C PHE A 26 0.18 -0.12 -12.59
N SER A 27 0.79 0.95 -12.07
CA SER A 27 0.28 1.72 -10.94
C SER A 27 -0.97 2.52 -11.29
N GLN A 28 -0.97 3.08 -12.49
CA GLN A 28 -2.05 3.93 -12.99
C GLN A 28 -2.24 3.69 -14.48
N ILE A 29 -3.50 3.69 -14.90
CA ILE A 29 -3.91 3.58 -16.31
C ILE A 29 -5.01 4.59 -16.63
N ASP A 30 -5.26 4.82 -17.91
CA ASP A 30 -6.33 5.70 -18.39
C ASP A 30 -7.71 5.04 -18.15
N ALA A 31 -8.58 5.73 -17.42
CA ALA A 31 -9.94 5.25 -17.10
C ALA A 31 -10.84 5.14 -18.34
N SER A 32 -10.57 5.90 -19.40
CA SER A 32 -11.39 5.89 -20.62
C SER A 32 -11.06 4.73 -21.54
N THR A 33 -9.76 4.46 -21.74
CA THR A 33 -9.27 3.40 -22.63
C THR A 33 -9.01 2.08 -21.93
N LEU A 34 -8.89 2.09 -20.61
CA LEU A 34 -8.50 0.96 -19.76
C LEU A 34 -7.10 0.40 -20.11
N LYS A 35 -6.22 1.26 -20.60
CA LYS A 35 -4.84 0.93 -21.02
C LYS A 35 -3.84 1.88 -20.40
N MET A 36 -2.56 1.57 -20.56
CA MET A 36 -1.47 2.49 -20.24
C MET A 36 -1.72 3.83 -20.94
N MET A 37 -1.50 4.93 -20.23
CA MET A 37 -1.64 6.29 -20.74
C MET A 37 -0.64 6.55 -21.89
N THR A 38 -0.97 7.49 -22.75
CA THR A 38 -0.11 7.97 -23.85
C THR A 38 0.28 9.43 -23.60
N GLU A 39 1.23 9.97 -24.34
CA GLU A 39 1.60 11.40 -24.28
C GLU A 39 0.38 12.31 -24.60
N GLU A 40 -0.49 11.91 -25.53
CA GLU A 40 -1.71 12.66 -25.86
C GLU A 40 -2.66 12.81 -24.67
N PHE A 41 -2.69 11.83 -23.76
CA PHE A 41 -3.47 11.91 -22.51
C PHE A 41 -3.07 13.14 -21.66
N PHE A 42 -1.79 13.54 -21.71
CA PHE A 42 -1.22 14.62 -20.89
C PHE A 42 -1.15 15.97 -21.60
N LYS A 43 -1.56 16.08 -22.86
CA LYS A 43 -1.40 17.27 -23.70
C LYS A 43 -1.91 18.58 -23.04
N ASP A 44 -3.05 18.51 -22.37
CA ASP A 44 -3.65 19.66 -21.68
C ASP A 44 -3.50 19.59 -20.14
N ALA A 45 -2.68 18.67 -19.64
CA ALA A 45 -2.50 18.49 -18.21
C ALA A 45 -1.55 19.55 -17.64
N LYS A 46 -1.99 20.22 -16.58
CA LYS A 46 -1.10 21.06 -15.76
C LYS A 46 -0.46 20.19 -14.70
N MET A 47 0.88 20.10 -14.75
CA MET A 47 1.66 19.31 -13.81
C MET A 47 1.91 20.07 -12.51
N ALA A 48 1.97 19.33 -11.40
CA ALA A 48 2.40 19.89 -10.13
C ALA A 48 3.93 20.06 -10.10
N ASP A 49 4.41 21.08 -9.41
CA ASP A 49 5.84 21.41 -9.36
C ASP A 49 6.71 20.27 -8.80
N TRP A 50 6.17 19.47 -7.91
CA TRP A 50 6.92 18.36 -7.28
C TRP A 50 7.30 17.25 -8.27
N ILE A 51 6.56 17.06 -9.37
CA ILE A 51 6.93 16.09 -10.41
C ILE A 51 7.83 16.66 -11.49
N ALA A 52 8.10 17.97 -11.47
CA ALA A 52 8.95 18.61 -12.48
C ALA A 52 10.35 17.98 -12.63
N PRO A 53 11.02 17.49 -11.56
CA PRO A 53 12.27 16.75 -11.72
C PRO A 53 12.11 15.43 -12.46
N ALA A 54 10.99 14.72 -12.23
CA ALA A 54 10.70 13.43 -12.85
C ALA A 54 10.45 13.58 -14.35
N VAL A 55 9.63 14.56 -14.76
CA VAL A 55 9.28 14.78 -16.17
C VAL A 55 10.43 15.29 -17.03
N LYS A 56 11.55 15.69 -16.42
CA LYS A 56 12.81 16.00 -17.14
C LYS A 56 13.61 14.75 -17.49
N GLN A 57 13.35 13.62 -16.83
CA GLN A 57 14.13 12.39 -16.94
C GLN A 57 13.32 11.25 -17.54
N TYR A 58 12.01 11.24 -17.33
CA TYR A 58 11.12 10.13 -17.70
C TYR A 58 9.91 10.67 -18.46
N SER A 59 9.29 9.81 -19.27
CA SER A 59 8.02 10.14 -19.92
C SER A 59 6.90 10.24 -18.87
N LEU A 60 5.92 11.11 -19.11
CA LEU A 60 4.75 11.19 -18.21
C LEU A 60 3.97 9.87 -18.11
N PRO A 61 3.69 9.20 -19.24
CA PRO A 61 3.09 7.87 -19.20
C PRO A 61 3.89 6.87 -18.36
N GLY A 62 5.18 6.79 -18.57
CA GLY A 62 6.06 5.86 -17.87
C GLY A 62 6.26 6.21 -16.39
N PHE A 63 6.28 7.50 -16.05
CA PHE A 63 6.29 7.93 -14.64
C PHE A 63 5.06 7.43 -13.92
N HIS A 64 3.85 7.74 -14.41
CA HIS A 64 2.60 7.37 -13.73
C HIS A 64 2.30 5.87 -13.78
N ALA A 65 2.60 5.20 -14.88
CA ALA A 65 2.37 3.77 -15.00
C ALA A 65 3.24 2.94 -14.05
N TYR A 66 4.44 3.42 -13.70
CA TYR A 66 5.41 2.65 -12.94
C TYR A 66 5.70 3.20 -11.53
N GLU A 67 5.01 4.26 -11.09
CA GLU A 67 5.31 4.93 -9.82
C GLU A 67 5.22 4.00 -8.60
N ASN A 68 4.17 3.17 -8.53
CA ASN A 68 3.93 2.23 -7.42
C ASN A 68 3.97 0.75 -7.85
N VAL A 69 4.67 0.45 -8.93
CA VAL A 69 4.68 -0.89 -9.54
C VAL A 69 5.05 -2.01 -8.56
N GLY A 70 5.96 -1.76 -7.62
CA GLY A 70 6.33 -2.70 -6.57
C GLY A 70 5.19 -3.00 -5.60
N MET A 71 4.46 -1.96 -5.17
CA MET A 71 3.26 -2.09 -4.31
C MET A 71 2.15 -2.88 -4.99
N VAL A 72 1.80 -2.46 -6.20
CA VAL A 72 0.68 -3.03 -6.97
C VAL A 72 0.96 -4.50 -7.31
N THR A 73 2.17 -4.81 -7.76
CA THR A 73 2.58 -6.19 -8.05
C THR A 73 2.60 -7.05 -6.78
N GLY A 74 3.09 -6.49 -5.66
CA GLY A 74 3.09 -7.15 -4.36
C GLY A 74 1.68 -7.45 -3.83
N ALA A 75 0.75 -6.50 -3.94
CA ALA A 75 -0.64 -6.69 -3.55
C ALA A 75 -1.32 -7.79 -4.39
N TYR A 76 -1.08 -7.80 -5.69
CA TYR A 76 -1.62 -8.85 -6.56
C TYR A 76 -1.02 -10.22 -6.25
N LEU A 77 0.29 -10.31 -6.02
CA LEU A 77 0.93 -11.57 -5.60
C LEU A 77 0.27 -12.13 -4.34
N GLN A 78 0.04 -11.29 -3.34
CA GLN A 78 -0.62 -11.72 -2.10
C GLN A 78 -2.05 -12.21 -2.35
N SER A 79 -2.80 -11.57 -3.23
CA SER A 79 -4.14 -12.05 -3.62
C SER A 79 -4.09 -13.44 -4.26
N LEU A 80 -3.12 -13.70 -5.15
CA LEU A 80 -2.92 -15.01 -5.77
C LEU A 80 -2.55 -16.10 -4.74
N VAL A 81 -1.73 -15.75 -3.74
CA VAL A 81 -1.38 -16.69 -2.66
C VAL A 81 -2.60 -17.08 -1.84
N TYR A 82 -3.47 -16.13 -1.47
CA TYR A 82 -4.72 -16.46 -0.78
C TYR A 82 -5.66 -17.29 -1.64
N LYS A 83 -5.79 -16.98 -2.93
CA LYS A 83 -6.55 -17.83 -3.88
C LYS A 83 -5.99 -19.25 -3.95
N TYR A 84 -4.67 -19.41 -4.00
CA TYR A 84 -4.02 -20.71 -4.01
C TYR A 84 -4.27 -21.50 -2.72
N ARG A 85 -4.27 -20.86 -1.56
CA ARG A 85 -4.57 -21.51 -0.27
C ARG A 85 -5.99 -22.06 -0.20
N ILE A 86 -6.93 -21.43 -0.91
CA ILE A 86 -8.34 -21.89 -1.00
C ILE A 86 -8.49 -23.00 -2.02
N SER A 87 -7.88 -22.84 -3.19
CA SER A 87 -8.02 -23.75 -4.33
C SER A 87 -6.70 -23.91 -5.08
N PRO A 88 -5.82 -24.80 -4.60
CA PRO A 88 -4.52 -25.03 -5.22
C PRO A 88 -4.64 -25.53 -6.67
N SER A 89 -3.85 -24.96 -7.59
CA SER A 89 -3.72 -25.46 -8.96
C SER A 89 -2.33 -25.15 -9.55
N PRO A 90 -1.83 -25.98 -10.48
CA PRO A 90 -0.55 -25.73 -11.14
C PRO A 90 -0.48 -24.38 -11.86
N GLY A 91 -1.52 -24.00 -12.61
CA GLY A 91 -1.55 -22.73 -13.34
C GLY A 91 -1.54 -21.51 -12.40
N LEU A 92 -2.14 -21.62 -11.20
CA LEU A 92 -2.07 -20.56 -10.21
C LEU A 92 -0.65 -20.46 -9.60
N LEU A 93 0.01 -21.60 -9.41
CA LEU A 93 1.40 -21.63 -8.93
C LEU A 93 2.36 -20.99 -9.95
N GLU A 94 2.17 -21.22 -11.24
CA GLU A 94 2.95 -20.58 -12.32
C GLU A 94 2.76 -19.05 -12.31
N ARG A 95 1.52 -18.58 -12.09
CA ARG A 95 1.23 -17.14 -11.97
C ARG A 95 1.88 -16.53 -10.74
N ILE A 96 1.86 -17.21 -9.60
CA ILE A 96 2.58 -16.81 -8.38
C ILE A 96 4.07 -16.66 -8.68
N GLN A 97 4.68 -17.70 -9.30
CA GLN A 97 6.10 -17.66 -9.68
C GLN A 97 6.41 -16.46 -10.58
N LYS A 98 5.60 -16.20 -11.60
CA LYS A 98 5.78 -15.06 -12.50
C LYS A 98 5.77 -13.71 -11.75
N LYS A 99 4.93 -13.55 -10.72
CA LYS A 99 4.89 -12.30 -9.93
C LYS A 99 6.05 -12.20 -8.95
N VAL A 100 6.51 -13.33 -8.40
CA VAL A 100 7.76 -13.38 -7.62
C VAL A 100 8.95 -12.97 -8.49
N ASP A 101 9.05 -13.52 -9.70
CA ASP A 101 10.12 -13.18 -10.65
C ASP A 101 10.08 -11.69 -11.04
N ALA A 102 8.88 -11.12 -11.21
CA ALA A 102 8.71 -9.69 -11.50
C ALA A 102 9.20 -8.78 -10.35
N LEU A 103 8.93 -9.15 -9.09
CA LEU A 103 9.44 -8.40 -7.93
C LEU A 103 10.96 -8.55 -7.77
N LEU A 104 11.49 -9.75 -7.98
CA LEU A 104 12.94 -9.98 -7.98
C LEU A 104 13.64 -9.28 -9.14
N TYR A 105 13.00 -9.12 -10.29
CA TYR A 105 13.50 -8.31 -11.39
C TYR A 105 13.64 -6.83 -10.99
N ILE A 106 12.65 -6.26 -10.27
CA ILE A 106 12.77 -4.90 -9.74
C ILE A 106 13.94 -4.79 -8.76
N ALA A 107 14.09 -5.76 -7.85
CA ALA A 107 15.22 -5.80 -6.93
C ALA A 107 16.57 -5.87 -7.68
N GLU A 108 16.63 -6.65 -8.76
CA GLU A 108 17.84 -6.77 -9.59
C GLU A 108 18.18 -5.47 -10.32
N LEU A 109 17.18 -4.70 -10.78
CA LEU A 109 17.42 -3.35 -11.32
C LEU A 109 18.13 -2.45 -10.30
N GLY A 110 17.85 -2.62 -9.01
CA GLY A 110 18.49 -1.88 -7.93
C GLY A 110 19.99 -2.07 -7.82
N ARG A 111 20.54 -3.17 -8.33
CA ARG A 111 21.99 -3.40 -8.39
C ARG A 111 22.77 -2.34 -9.17
N GLN A 112 22.09 -1.59 -10.02
CA GLN A 112 22.72 -0.46 -10.73
C GLN A 112 23.16 0.66 -9.76
N LEU A 113 22.55 0.75 -8.57
CA LEU A 113 23.00 1.62 -7.50
C LEU A 113 23.79 0.82 -6.46
N GLU A 114 23.11 -0.13 -5.81
CA GLU A 114 23.67 -1.01 -4.78
C GLU A 114 22.73 -2.21 -4.59
N TRP A 115 23.27 -3.39 -4.31
CA TRP A 115 22.42 -4.54 -3.98
C TRP A 115 21.63 -4.29 -2.68
N GLY A 116 20.32 -4.58 -2.73
CA GLY A 116 19.37 -4.27 -1.66
C GLY A 116 18.59 -2.97 -1.89
N PHE A 117 19.01 -2.10 -2.82
CA PHE A 117 18.20 -0.98 -3.26
C PHE A 117 17.00 -1.46 -4.08
N PHE A 118 15.79 -1.05 -3.71
CA PHE A 118 14.56 -1.39 -4.44
C PHE A 118 14.01 -0.14 -5.13
N PRO A 119 14.23 0.02 -6.44
CA PRO A 119 13.89 1.24 -7.17
C PRO A 119 12.41 1.36 -7.52
N LYS A 120 11.95 2.59 -7.69
CA LYS A 120 10.80 2.89 -8.54
C LYS A 120 11.23 2.67 -10.01
N CYS A 121 10.33 2.10 -10.82
CA CYS A 121 10.71 1.63 -12.17
C CYS A 121 10.21 2.54 -13.28
N TYR A 122 10.45 3.85 -13.18
CA TYR A 122 9.97 4.79 -14.18
C TYR A 122 10.38 4.41 -15.61
N ASP A 123 9.47 4.54 -16.57
CA ASP A 123 9.61 4.05 -17.96
C ASP A 123 9.93 2.54 -18.05
N GLY A 124 9.61 1.78 -17.00
CA GLY A 124 9.90 0.35 -16.91
C GLY A 124 11.36 0.00 -16.62
N GLY A 125 12.23 1.01 -16.41
CA GLY A 125 13.65 0.86 -16.17
C GLY A 125 14.08 1.14 -14.73
N PHE A 126 15.39 1.30 -14.53
CA PHE A 126 15.97 1.74 -13.26
C PHE A 126 15.74 3.24 -13.04
N SER A 127 15.46 3.60 -11.78
CA SER A 127 15.58 4.97 -11.29
C SER A 127 16.33 4.98 -9.95
N ALA A 128 16.90 6.13 -9.58
CA ALA A 128 17.55 6.31 -8.28
C ALA A 128 16.52 6.66 -7.17
N GLU A 129 15.24 6.51 -7.43
CA GLU A 129 14.15 6.79 -6.50
C GLU A 129 13.62 5.50 -5.88
N THR A 130 13.25 5.56 -4.60
CA THR A 130 12.63 4.47 -3.85
C THR A 130 11.62 5.01 -2.85
N SER A 131 10.84 4.12 -2.22
CA SER A 131 9.98 4.46 -1.09
C SER A 131 9.82 3.26 -0.16
N THR A 132 9.56 3.55 1.12
CA THR A 132 9.43 2.52 2.16
C THR A 132 8.23 1.60 1.94
N ASP A 133 7.14 2.13 1.41
CA ASP A 133 5.91 1.43 1.07
C ASP A 133 6.14 0.37 -0.02
N GLN A 134 6.92 0.68 -1.04
CA GLN A 134 7.24 -0.29 -2.09
C GLN A 134 8.13 -1.42 -1.58
N VAL A 135 9.16 -1.11 -0.79
CA VAL A 135 10.04 -2.13 -0.20
C VAL A 135 9.23 -3.07 0.69
N LEU A 136 8.43 -2.53 1.61
CA LEU A 136 7.62 -3.33 2.54
C LEU A 136 6.55 -4.17 1.84
N SER A 137 5.88 -3.60 0.83
CA SER A 137 4.90 -4.35 0.03
C SER A 137 5.56 -5.49 -0.74
N CYS A 138 6.73 -5.26 -1.31
CA CYS A 138 7.53 -6.28 -1.99
C CYS A 138 7.93 -7.40 -1.03
N VAL A 139 8.63 -7.09 0.06
CA VAL A 139 9.13 -8.13 0.98
C VAL A 139 8.01 -8.88 1.67
N SER A 140 6.89 -8.22 1.99
CA SER A 140 5.71 -8.89 2.55
C SER A 140 5.09 -9.90 1.58
N ALA A 141 5.03 -9.54 0.28
CA ALA A 141 4.52 -10.43 -0.75
C ALA A 141 5.47 -11.63 -1.01
N LEU A 142 6.77 -11.37 -1.06
CA LEU A 142 7.79 -12.40 -1.22
C LEU A 142 7.79 -13.37 -0.04
N ASP A 143 7.65 -12.88 1.19
CA ASP A 143 7.54 -13.70 2.40
C ASP A 143 6.30 -14.60 2.36
N LEU A 144 5.15 -14.05 1.96
CA LEU A 144 3.90 -14.83 1.88
C LEU A 144 3.97 -15.95 0.84
N ALA A 145 4.69 -15.72 -0.27
CA ALA A 145 4.90 -16.67 -1.35
C ALA A 145 6.10 -17.61 -1.15
N TYR A 146 6.93 -17.39 -0.14
CA TYR A 146 8.23 -18.05 0.04
C TYR A 146 8.19 -19.57 -0.08
N ASN A 147 7.25 -20.22 0.61
CA ASN A 147 7.14 -21.68 0.60
C ASN A 147 6.45 -22.25 -0.66
N LEU A 148 6.01 -21.39 -1.59
CA LEU A 148 5.37 -21.77 -2.85
C LEU A 148 6.35 -21.75 -4.04
N VAL A 149 7.59 -21.32 -3.82
CA VAL A 149 8.60 -21.19 -4.85
C VAL A 149 9.77 -22.17 -4.64
N PRO A 150 10.52 -22.55 -5.71
CA PRO A 150 11.68 -23.43 -5.59
C PRO A 150 12.77 -22.88 -4.66
N SER A 151 13.57 -23.76 -4.05
CA SER A 151 14.65 -23.40 -3.12
C SER A 151 15.66 -22.42 -3.69
N THR A 152 15.94 -22.48 -5.00
CA THR A 152 16.80 -21.52 -5.69
C THR A 152 16.22 -20.11 -5.73
N VAL A 153 14.90 -19.97 -5.77
CA VAL A 153 14.20 -18.68 -5.70
C VAL A 153 14.10 -18.21 -4.25
N GLN A 154 13.84 -19.13 -3.30
CA GLN A 154 13.89 -18.84 -1.87
C GLN A 154 15.23 -18.22 -1.46
N ALA A 155 16.35 -18.78 -1.95
CA ALA A 155 17.67 -18.23 -1.71
C ALA A 155 17.82 -16.78 -2.23
N LYS A 156 17.30 -16.46 -3.41
CA LYS A 156 17.31 -15.10 -3.95
C LYS A 156 16.45 -14.12 -3.11
N ILE A 157 15.30 -14.57 -2.62
CA ILE A 157 14.45 -13.78 -1.73
C ILE A 157 15.18 -13.46 -0.44
N THR A 158 15.78 -14.46 0.19
CA THR A 158 16.56 -14.29 1.42
C THR A 158 17.73 -13.32 1.22
N ASP A 159 18.51 -13.52 0.15
CA ASP A 159 19.65 -12.68 -0.20
C ASP A 159 19.20 -11.21 -0.40
N PHE A 160 18.13 -10.99 -1.15
CA PHE A 160 17.60 -9.64 -1.33
C PHE A 160 17.17 -8.98 0.00
N ILE A 161 16.45 -9.69 0.87
CA ILE A 161 15.96 -9.15 2.14
C ILE A 161 17.11 -8.70 3.03
N VAL A 162 18.14 -9.55 3.18
CA VAL A 162 19.35 -9.23 3.98
C VAL A 162 20.03 -7.96 3.47
N HIS A 163 20.23 -7.87 2.16
CA HIS A 163 20.90 -6.71 1.57
C HIS A 163 20.01 -5.46 1.57
N ALA A 164 18.69 -5.61 1.50
CA ALA A 164 17.78 -4.47 1.65
C ALA A 164 17.86 -3.84 3.04
N VAL A 165 17.97 -4.67 4.10
CA VAL A 165 18.21 -4.16 5.46
C VAL A 165 19.57 -3.45 5.55
N GLU A 166 20.61 -4.07 5.00
CA GLU A 166 21.97 -3.52 4.98
C GLU A 166 22.04 -2.17 4.24
N PHE A 167 21.35 -2.06 3.09
CA PHE A 167 21.24 -0.81 2.33
C PHE A 167 20.72 0.35 3.19
N TRP A 168 19.65 0.11 3.95
CA TRP A 168 19.04 1.13 4.81
C TRP A 168 19.88 1.44 6.06
N ARG A 169 20.46 0.43 6.71
CA ARG A 169 21.37 0.63 7.86
C ARG A 169 22.56 1.51 7.53
N LYS A 170 23.24 1.27 6.40
CA LYS A 170 24.37 2.08 5.92
C LYS A 170 24.04 3.56 5.75
N ARG A 171 22.76 3.90 5.65
CA ARG A 171 22.24 5.25 5.41
C ARG A 171 21.53 5.85 6.61
N ASP A 172 21.70 5.26 7.77
CA ASP A 172 20.96 5.67 8.99
C ASP A 172 19.46 5.79 8.74
N TYR A 173 18.92 4.86 7.94
CA TYR A 173 17.52 4.76 7.53
C TYR A 173 17.00 6.00 6.78
N CYS A 174 17.87 6.74 6.12
CA CYS A 174 17.53 7.94 5.36
C CYS A 174 17.81 7.73 3.87
N TYR A 175 16.93 8.27 3.03
CA TYR A 175 17.10 8.35 1.58
C TYR A 175 16.36 9.55 1.03
N SER A 176 16.93 10.22 0.03
CA SER A 176 16.27 11.35 -0.63
C SER A 176 15.26 10.83 -1.66
N TYR A 177 14.12 11.53 -1.77
CA TYR A 177 13.10 11.27 -2.75
C TYR A 177 12.75 12.58 -3.48
N TRP A 178 13.10 12.69 -4.75
CA TRP A 178 12.91 13.90 -5.58
C TRP A 178 13.34 15.18 -4.86
N THR A 179 12.36 16.04 -4.58
CA THR A 179 12.57 17.29 -3.83
C THR A 179 12.51 17.14 -2.32
N LEU A 180 12.09 15.97 -1.84
CA LEU A 180 12.06 15.65 -0.41
C LEU A 180 13.46 15.17 -0.02
N LYS A 181 14.18 16.00 0.73
CA LYS A 181 15.47 15.63 1.30
C LYS A 181 15.23 14.88 2.61
N ASP A 182 16.12 13.92 2.88
CA ASP A 182 16.18 13.20 4.16
C ASP A 182 14.88 12.48 4.52
N MET A 183 14.26 11.81 3.56
CA MET A 183 13.15 10.92 3.83
C MET A 183 13.64 9.81 4.75
N ARG A 184 13.44 10.01 6.05
CA ARG A 184 13.77 9.02 7.07
C ARG A 184 12.73 7.92 7.06
N TRP A 185 13.18 6.68 7.12
CA TRP A 185 12.28 5.55 7.35
C TRP A 185 11.56 5.76 8.70
N PRO A 186 10.22 5.81 8.71
CA PRO A 186 9.49 5.97 9.97
C PRO A 186 9.87 4.85 10.95
N GLU A 187 10.14 5.21 12.20
CA GLU A 187 10.64 4.28 13.22
C GLU A 187 9.78 3.01 13.38
N LEU A 188 8.46 3.09 13.14
CA LEU A 188 7.57 1.92 13.18
C LEU A 188 7.51 1.12 11.87
N ARG A 189 8.07 1.63 10.79
CA ARG A 189 8.08 0.90 9.50
C ARG A 189 9.36 0.09 9.29
N PHE A 190 10.41 0.35 10.05
CA PHE A 190 11.68 -0.35 9.89
C PHE A 190 11.75 -1.70 10.65
N PRO A 191 11.24 -1.84 11.90
CA PRO A 191 11.24 -3.13 12.59
C PRO A 191 10.69 -4.29 11.77
N PRO A 192 9.60 -4.17 10.96
CA PRO A 192 9.11 -5.26 10.12
C PRO A 192 10.18 -5.85 9.20
N LEU A 193 11.03 -5.01 8.61
CA LEU A 193 12.12 -5.48 7.74
C LEU A 193 13.21 -6.21 8.54
N LEU A 194 13.54 -5.73 9.74
CA LEU A 194 14.49 -6.39 10.64
C LEU A 194 13.97 -7.74 11.15
N TYR A 195 12.71 -7.83 11.55
CA TYR A 195 12.10 -9.10 11.95
C TYR A 195 12.11 -10.12 10.82
N LEU A 196 11.88 -9.66 9.59
CA LEU A 196 11.93 -10.53 8.43
C LEU A 196 13.37 -10.99 8.13
N GLU A 197 14.37 -10.12 8.24
CA GLU A 197 15.78 -10.50 8.13
C GLU A 197 16.14 -11.54 9.20
N ALA A 198 15.79 -11.29 10.47
CA ALA A 198 16.05 -12.23 11.56
C ALA A 198 15.42 -13.61 11.32
N LYS A 199 14.20 -13.65 10.76
CA LYS A 199 13.51 -14.90 10.37
C LYS A 199 14.33 -15.72 9.36
N TYR A 200 14.93 -15.08 8.36
CA TYR A 200 15.61 -15.77 7.29
C TYR A 200 17.11 -15.99 7.56
N SER A 201 17.78 -15.09 8.25
CA SER A 201 19.19 -15.23 8.62
C SER A 201 19.40 -16.09 9.86
N GLY A 202 18.40 -16.15 10.75
CA GLY A 202 18.57 -16.75 12.07
C GLY A 202 19.46 -15.92 13.01
N ASP A 203 19.78 -14.68 12.66
CA ASP A 203 20.68 -13.83 13.43
C ASP A 203 19.98 -13.22 14.65
N ALA A 204 20.38 -13.67 15.84
CA ALA A 204 19.86 -13.20 17.12
C ALA A 204 20.17 -11.71 17.39
N ALA A 205 21.25 -11.15 16.83
CA ALA A 205 21.59 -9.74 16.99
C ALA A 205 20.60 -8.86 16.21
N VAL A 206 20.20 -9.27 15.01
CA VAL A 206 19.15 -8.59 14.21
C VAL A 206 17.81 -8.62 14.93
N LEU A 207 17.46 -9.76 15.52
CA LEU A 207 16.23 -9.88 16.32
C LEU A 207 16.26 -8.94 17.53
N ALA A 208 17.39 -8.88 18.24
CA ALA A 208 17.56 -8.00 19.39
C ALA A 208 17.48 -6.50 18.99
N GLU A 209 18.01 -6.13 17.83
CA GLU A 209 17.89 -4.78 17.28
C GLU A 209 16.42 -4.45 16.96
N ALA A 210 15.68 -5.35 16.29
CA ALA A 210 14.27 -5.20 16.01
C ALA A 210 13.45 -5.00 17.28
N ASP A 211 13.72 -5.81 18.30
CA ASP A 211 13.07 -5.73 19.60
C ASP A 211 13.36 -4.40 20.30
N ALA A 212 14.61 -3.93 20.30
CA ALA A 212 15.00 -2.68 20.94
C ALA A 212 14.32 -1.46 20.28
N ILE A 213 14.24 -1.44 18.94
CA ILE A 213 13.54 -0.37 18.22
C ILE A 213 12.04 -0.44 18.51
N THR A 214 11.44 -1.62 18.50
CA THR A 214 10.02 -1.80 18.84
C THR A 214 9.74 -1.32 20.25
N GLU A 215 10.54 -1.71 21.24
CA GLU A 215 10.36 -1.31 22.64
C GLU A 215 10.45 0.22 22.82
N LYS A 216 11.44 0.87 22.18
CA LYS A 216 11.55 2.33 22.16
C LYS A 216 10.28 2.98 21.58
N ASN A 217 9.65 2.34 20.59
CA ASN A 217 8.49 2.87 19.90
C ASN A 217 7.15 2.50 20.56
N LEU A 218 7.13 1.58 21.53
CA LEU A 218 5.92 1.28 22.30
C LEU A 218 5.29 2.51 22.96
N ALA A 219 6.10 3.47 23.39
CA ALA A 219 5.65 4.73 23.93
C ALA A 219 5.03 5.66 22.87
N HIS A 220 5.28 5.40 21.58
CA HIS A 220 4.88 6.24 20.45
C HIS A 220 3.70 5.66 19.64
N ILE A 221 3.09 4.52 20.05
CA ILE A 221 1.87 4.01 19.41
C ILE A 221 0.79 5.07 19.27
N PRO A 222 0.52 5.89 20.32
CA PRO A 222 -0.45 6.96 20.19
C PRO A 222 -0.08 7.97 19.08
N GLU A 223 1.19 8.04 18.68
CA GLU A 223 1.63 8.97 17.63
C GLU A 223 1.22 8.52 16.22
N ASN A 224 0.99 7.24 16.00
CA ASN A 224 0.47 6.69 14.73
C ASN A 224 -1.05 6.72 14.66
N SER A 225 -1.73 6.79 15.78
CA SER A 225 -3.16 7.02 15.86
C SER A 225 -3.45 8.51 16.03
N LYS A 226 -4.09 9.11 15.03
CA LYS A 226 -4.51 10.51 15.10
C LYS A 226 -5.49 10.75 16.24
N ILE A 227 -6.36 9.79 16.54
CA ILE A 227 -7.37 9.88 17.59
C ILE A 227 -6.74 9.79 18.98
N LEU A 228 -5.77 8.87 19.13
CA LEU A 228 -5.08 8.67 20.42
C LEU A 228 -3.95 9.68 20.63
N ASN A 229 -3.44 10.28 19.56
CA ASN A 229 -2.34 11.22 19.63
C ASN A 229 -2.76 12.56 20.25
N SER A 230 -2.13 12.93 21.34
CA SER A 230 -2.34 14.23 21.98
C SER A 230 -1.67 15.41 21.26
N LYS A 231 -0.79 15.15 20.29
CA LYS A 231 -0.07 16.17 19.50
C LYS A 231 -0.96 16.76 18.42
N ARG A 232 -2.01 17.46 18.82
CA ARG A 232 -2.88 18.18 17.88
C ARG A 232 -2.24 19.48 17.44
N THR A 233 -2.46 19.85 16.16
CA THR A 233 -2.13 21.18 15.65
C THR A 233 -2.95 22.26 16.37
N GLU A 234 -2.51 23.50 16.33
CA GLU A 234 -3.28 24.62 16.91
C GLU A 234 -4.66 24.78 16.25
N PHE A 235 -4.75 24.48 14.94
CA PHE A 235 -6.03 24.45 14.24
C PHE A 235 -6.96 23.36 14.80
N GLU A 236 -6.49 22.14 14.98
CA GLU A 236 -7.26 21.00 15.51
C GLU A 236 -7.73 21.29 16.94
N LYS A 237 -6.87 21.89 17.78
CA LYS A 237 -7.23 22.30 19.15
C LYS A 237 -8.32 23.38 19.15
N LYS A 238 -8.13 24.43 18.35
CA LYS A 238 -9.07 25.57 18.26
C LYS A 238 -10.44 25.15 17.76
N ASN A 239 -10.49 24.24 16.80
CA ASN A 239 -11.75 23.81 16.14
C ASN A 239 -12.33 22.53 16.74
N HIS A 240 -11.74 21.95 17.78
CA HIS A 240 -12.16 20.69 18.39
C HIS A 240 -12.33 19.56 17.39
N CYS A 241 -11.40 19.42 16.44
CA CYS A 241 -11.44 18.42 15.38
C CYS A 241 -10.10 17.69 15.26
N LEU A 242 -10.10 16.64 14.42
CA LEU A 242 -8.88 16.01 13.92
C LEU A 242 -8.86 16.06 12.41
N LEU A 243 -7.71 16.37 11.84
CA LEU A 243 -7.48 16.31 10.41
C LEU A 243 -6.95 14.91 10.05
N LEU A 244 -7.77 14.13 9.37
CA LEU A 244 -7.44 12.80 8.86
C LEU A 244 -6.94 12.94 7.42
N TRP A 245 -5.65 12.69 7.20
CA TRP A 245 -5.02 12.85 5.89
C TRP A 245 -4.34 11.57 5.43
N ALA A 246 -4.47 11.27 4.12
CA ALA A 246 -3.85 10.12 3.44
C ALA A 246 -4.01 8.79 4.21
N TYR A 247 -5.15 8.63 4.88
CA TYR A 247 -5.37 7.52 5.81
C TYR A 247 -5.44 6.17 5.10
N GLY A 248 -5.84 6.16 3.83
CA GLY A 248 -5.84 4.95 3.01
C GLY A 248 -4.45 4.32 2.91
N ASP A 249 -3.45 5.11 2.59
CA ASP A 249 -2.05 4.64 2.51
C ASP A 249 -1.52 4.25 3.90
N ALA A 250 -1.68 5.12 4.91
CA ALA A 250 -1.22 4.84 6.27
C ALA A 250 -1.87 3.57 6.84
N CYS A 251 -3.21 3.44 6.75
CA CYS A 251 -3.92 2.26 7.21
C CYS A 251 -3.42 0.99 6.50
N SER A 252 -3.27 1.07 5.19
CA SER A 252 -2.77 -0.03 4.37
C SER A 252 -1.37 -0.47 4.80
N MET A 253 -0.45 0.47 4.95
CA MET A 253 0.96 0.15 5.23
C MET A 253 1.17 -0.29 6.67
N ASP A 254 0.57 0.37 7.65
CA ASP A 254 0.82 0.06 9.06
C ASP A 254 0.18 -1.29 9.45
N THR A 255 -0.97 -1.65 8.86
CA THR A 255 -1.55 -2.99 9.05
C THR A 255 -0.74 -4.08 8.34
N LEU A 256 -0.17 -3.79 7.16
CA LEU A 256 0.74 -4.69 6.46
C LEU A 256 2.03 -4.94 7.26
N ASN A 257 2.58 -3.88 7.86
CA ASN A 257 3.77 -3.96 8.70
C ASN A 257 3.51 -4.86 9.92
N ALA A 258 2.39 -4.65 10.60
CA ALA A 258 2.01 -5.48 11.75
C ALA A 258 1.79 -6.95 11.35
N ASP A 259 1.11 -7.21 10.23
CA ASP A 259 0.95 -8.56 9.69
C ASP A 259 2.30 -9.24 9.40
N LEU A 260 3.24 -8.51 8.79
CA LEU A 260 4.58 -9.03 8.49
C LEU A 260 5.34 -9.39 9.77
N VAL A 261 5.28 -8.55 10.81
CA VAL A 261 5.90 -8.85 12.11
C VAL A 261 5.27 -10.08 12.74
N LEU A 262 3.94 -10.14 12.82
CA LEU A 262 3.22 -11.25 13.43
C LEU A 262 3.51 -12.59 12.72
N ARG A 263 3.67 -12.57 11.40
CA ARG A 263 4.09 -13.76 10.63
C ARG A 263 5.57 -14.10 10.81
N SER A 264 6.43 -13.11 11.05
CA SER A 264 7.88 -13.32 11.17
C SER A 264 8.28 -13.81 12.56
N THR A 265 7.58 -13.38 13.61
CA THR A 265 7.92 -13.69 15.02
C THR A 265 6.69 -14.11 15.82
N PRO A 266 6.08 -15.27 15.49
CA PRO A 266 4.93 -15.77 16.26
C PRO A 266 5.32 -16.00 17.71
N GLY A 267 4.46 -15.59 18.65
CA GLY A 267 4.71 -15.70 20.08
C GLY A 267 5.68 -14.65 20.66
N SER A 268 6.03 -13.62 19.89
CA SER A 268 6.82 -12.49 20.37
C SER A 268 6.14 -11.78 21.55
N ARG A 269 6.94 -11.24 22.49
CA ARG A 269 6.48 -10.40 23.61
C ARG A 269 5.71 -9.15 23.15
N PHE A 270 5.86 -8.77 21.89
CA PHE A 270 5.19 -7.62 21.26
C PHE A 270 3.94 -8.01 20.44
N GLU A 271 3.55 -9.28 20.43
CA GLU A 271 2.43 -9.76 19.61
C GLU A 271 1.12 -9.01 19.90
N GLU A 272 0.80 -8.83 21.18
CA GLU A 272 -0.41 -8.10 21.59
C GLU A 272 -0.39 -6.63 21.14
N PHE A 273 0.78 -6.01 21.20
CA PHE A 273 0.99 -4.66 20.71
C PHE A 273 0.63 -4.51 19.23
N TRP A 274 1.20 -5.36 18.37
CA TRP A 274 0.97 -5.31 16.94
C TRP A 274 -0.49 -5.62 16.59
N ARG A 275 -1.10 -6.58 17.27
CA ARG A 275 -2.53 -6.91 17.10
C ARG A 275 -3.44 -5.73 17.45
N LYS A 276 -3.23 -5.08 18.58
CA LYS A 276 -4.00 -3.89 19.00
C LYS A 276 -3.80 -2.72 18.04
N SER A 277 -2.58 -2.48 17.59
CA SER A 277 -2.29 -1.42 16.62
C SER A 277 -3.12 -1.57 15.35
N MET A 278 -3.22 -2.79 14.80
CA MET A 278 -4.02 -3.06 13.60
C MET A 278 -5.49 -2.68 13.77
N VAL A 279 -6.08 -3.04 14.90
CA VAL A 279 -7.50 -2.72 15.21
C VAL A 279 -7.71 -1.23 15.37
N THR A 280 -6.79 -0.55 16.06
CA THR A 280 -6.85 0.91 16.24
C THR A 280 -6.79 1.63 14.90
N ILE A 281 -5.83 1.27 14.05
CA ILE A 281 -5.66 1.85 12.72
C ILE A 281 -6.88 1.59 11.83
N TRP A 282 -7.45 0.38 11.90
CA TRP A 282 -8.69 0.09 11.18
C TRP A 282 -9.83 0.99 11.64
N LYS A 283 -10.08 1.11 12.94
CA LYS A 283 -11.17 1.93 13.50
C LYS A 283 -11.06 3.41 13.09
N GLU A 284 -9.85 3.91 12.93
CA GLU A 284 -9.62 5.26 12.41
C GLU A 284 -9.83 5.35 10.89
N GLY A 285 -9.33 4.37 10.15
CA GLY A 285 -9.53 4.29 8.69
C GLY A 285 -11.01 4.16 8.31
N GLU A 286 -11.76 3.35 9.05
CA GLU A 286 -13.20 3.15 8.85
C GLU A 286 -13.99 4.47 8.88
N LEU A 287 -13.58 5.43 9.72
CA LEU A 287 -14.23 6.75 9.81
C LEU A 287 -14.13 7.57 8.51
N THR A 288 -13.18 7.28 7.65
CA THR A 288 -12.98 8.00 6.38
C THR A 288 -13.76 7.41 5.22
N LEU A 289 -14.34 6.21 5.39
CA LEU A 289 -15.13 5.53 4.34
C LEU A 289 -16.42 6.26 4.04
N THR A 290 -16.82 6.28 2.77
CA THR A 290 -18.03 6.95 2.28
C THR A 290 -19.08 5.93 1.85
N ASP A 291 -20.34 6.34 1.76
CA ASP A 291 -21.47 5.46 1.41
C ASP A 291 -21.39 4.93 -0.03
N ASP A 292 -20.66 5.59 -0.90
CA ASP A 292 -20.42 5.18 -2.29
C ASP A 292 -19.23 4.21 -2.45
N GLY A 293 -18.65 3.75 -1.35
CA GLY A 293 -17.53 2.80 -1.37
C GLY A 293 -16.14 3.44 -1.52
N ASN A 294 -16.06 4.76 -1.59
CA ASN A 294 -14.79 5.49 -1.59
C ASN A 294 -14.33 5.81 -0.17
N TYR A 295 -13.29 6.62 -0.03
CA TYR A 295 -12.91 7.27 1.21
C TYR A 295 -12.55 8.73 0.95
N TYR A 296 -12.62 9.56 1.97
CA TYR A 296 -12.08 10.91 1.91
C TYR A 296 -10.58 10.90 2.17
N ALA A 297 -9.80 11.27 1.16
CA ALA A 297 -8.34 11.37 1.28
C ALA A 297 -7.90 12.43 2.29
N MET A 298 -8.73 13.47 2.48
CA MET A 298 -8.61 14.43 3.58
C MET A 298 -10.01 14.62 4.20
N ALA A 299 -10.10 14.39 5.49
CA ALA A 299 -11.36 14.50 6.23
C ALA A 299 -11.14 15.21 7.56
N LEU A 300 -12.21 15.81 8.08
CA LEU A 300 -12.26 16.36 9.44
C LEU A 300 -13.18 15.46 10.29
N LEU A 301 -12.64 14.98 11.40
CA LEU A 301 -13.42 14.37 12.47
C LEU A 301 -13.76 15.43 13.50
N ASP A 302 -15.05 15.76 13.64
CA ASP A 302 -15.54 16.61 14.72
C ASP A 302 -15.57 15.79 16.03
N LEU A 303 -14.78 16.22 17.01
CA LEU A 303 -14.65 15.50 18.29
C LEU A 303 -15.84 15.66 19.22
N LYS A 304 -16.76 16.61 18.94
CA LYS A 304 -17.99 16.78 19.73
C LYS A 304 -19.10 15.88 19.24
N THR A 305 -19.23 15.77 17.91
CA THR A 305 -20.32 15.02 17.29
C THR A 305 -19.92 13.63 16.83
N GLY A 306 -18.63 13.36 16.66
CA GLY A 306 -18.11 12.14 16.06
C GLY A 306 -18.31 12.07 14.53
N GLN A 307 -18.81 13.15 13.91
CA GLN A 307 -19.05 13.17 12.47
C GLN A 307 -17.78 13.43 11.70
N VAL A 308 -17.63 12.69 10.59
CA VAL A 308 -16.56 12.92 9.61
C VAL A 308 -17.14 13.67 8.43
N SER A 309 -16.44 14.70 8.00
CA SER A 309 -16.80 15.51 6.85
C SER A 309 -15.60 15.76 5.95
N ARG A 310 -15.88 16.09 4.68
CA ARG A 310 -14.85 16.54 3.75
C ARG A 310 -14.25 17.85 4.25
N THR A 311 -12.92 17.95 4.29
CA THR A 311 -12.27 19.21 4.64
C THR A 311 -12.33 20.20 3.48
N ASN A 312 -12.65 21.44 3.79
CA ASN A 312 -12.60 22.58 2.85
C ASN A 312 -11.48 23.55 3.19
N THR A 313 -10.58 23.19 4.06
CA THR A 313 -9.53 24.11 4.51
C THR A 313 -8.30 23.99 3.64
N SER A 314 -8.03 25.03 2.83
CA SER A 314 -6.75 25.20 2.13
C SER A 314 -5.59 25.59 3.05
N GLN A 315 -5.81 25.74 4.35
CA GLN A 315 -4.81 26.19 5.32
C GLN A 315 -3.65 25.21 5.52
N PHE A 316 -3.87 23.93 5.19
CA PHE A 316 -2.88 22.87 5.36
C PHE A 316 -2.36 22.31 4.04
N PHE A 317 -3.18 22.39 2.98
CA PHE A 317 -2.89 21.80 1.68
C PHE A 317 -3.49 22.69 0.59
N ASP A 318 -2.87 22.75 -0.57
CA ASP A 318 -3.35 23.52 -1.72
C ASP A 318 -4.62 22.97 -2.37
N TRP A 319 -5.29 21.98 -1.74
CA TRP A 319 -6.48 21.31 -2.24
C TRP A 319 -7.45 20.92 -1.13
N TYR A 320 -8.69 20.70 -1.52
CA TYR A 320 -9.75 20.19 -0.67
C TYR A 320 -9.75 18.67 -0.61
N GLY A 321 -10.39 18.12 0.42
CA GLY A 321 -10.61 16.68 0.52
C GLY A 321 -11.38 16.15 -0.70
N TYR A 322 -10.85 15.11 -1.32
CA TYR A 322 -11.43 14.41 -2.46
C TYR A 322 -11.71 12.96 -2.10
N ARG A 323 -12.62 12.33 -2.85
CA ARG A 323 -12.88 10.89 -2.74
C ARG A 323 -11.87 10.10 -3.58
N SER A 324 -11.56 8.90 -3.13
CA SER A 324 -10.70 7.95 -3.84
C SER A 324 -11.12 6.52 -3.56
N ALA A 325 -10.93 5.63 -4.52
CA ALA A 325 -11.12 4.19 -4.38
C ALA A 325 -10.03 3.50 -3.54
N TRP A 326 -9.09 4.24 -2.97
CA TRP A 326 -8.13 3.71 -1.97
C TRP A 326 -8.81 3.21 -0.69
N SER A 327 -10.13 3.37 -0.56
CA SER A 327 -10.97 2.66 0.41
C SER A 327 -10.70 1.14 0.42
N THR A 328 -10.38 0.55 -0.73
CA THR A 328 -10.00 -0.87 -0.84
C THR A 328 -8.73 -1.21 -0.07
N MET A 329 -7.80 -0.27 0.06
CA MET A 329 -6.59 -0.40 0.88
C MET A 329 -6.91 -0.38 2.38
N ILE A 330 -7.86 0.48 2.78
CA ILE A 330 -8.37 0.52 4.17
C ILE A 330 -9.07 -0.79 4.50
N VAL A 331 -9.94 -1.27 3.60
CA VAL A 331 -10.67 -2.55 3.76
C VAL A 331 -9.69 -3.71 3.90
N ARG A 332 -8.68 -3.80 3.05
CA ARG A 332 -7.62 -4.81 3.17
C ARG A 332 -6.94 -4.74 4.53
N GLY A 333 -6.59 -3.53 5.00
CA GLY A 333 -6.00 -3.32 6.33
C GLY A 333 -6.89 -3.84 7.44
N GLY A 334 -8.20 -3.58 7.38
CA GLY A 334 -9.19 -4.12 8.32
C GLY A 334 -9.26 -5.66 8.29
N LEU A 335 -9.25 -6.25 7.09
CA LEU A 335 -9.29 -7.70 6.95
C LEU A 335 -8.03 -8.37 7.50
N LEU A 336 -6.84 -7.78 7.31
CA LEU A 336 -5.63 -8.23 7.98
C LEU A 336 -5.75 -8.12 9.51
N ALA A 337 -6.31 -7.01 10.02
CA ALA A 337 -6.57 -6.86 11.44
C ALA A 337 -7.53 -7.96 11.96
N SER A 338 -8.56 -8.30 11.20
CA SER A 338 -9.54 -9.34 11.55
C SER A 338 -8.94 -10.76 11.57
N MET A 339 -7.93 -11.01 10.77
CA MET A 339 -7.21 -12.28 10.75
C MET A 339 -6.49 -12.54 12.08
N TRP A 340 -5.86 -11.50 12.64
CA TRP A 340 -5.12 -11.57 13.90
C TRP A 340 -5.96 -11.28 15.14
N ASN A 341 -7.20 -10.74 14.96
CA ASN A 341 -8.12 -10.39 16.03
C ASN A 341 -9.50 -11.02 15.77
N PRO A 342 -9.69 -12.33 16.03
CA PRO A 342 -10.92 -13.05 15.68
C PRO A 342 -12.20 -12.44 16.28
N TRP A 343 -12.10 -11.79 17.45
CA TRP A 343 -13.24 -11.14 18.12
C TRP A 343 -13.76 -9.88 17.40
N GLU A 344 -12.94 -9.22 16.59
CA GLU A 344 -13.35 -8.07 15.76
C GLU A 344 -13.82 -8.51 14.35
N ARG A 345 -13.60 -9.78 13.97
CA ARG A 345 -13.76 -10.30 12.61
C ARG A 345 -15.14 -10.02 12.02
N ASN A 346 -16.21 -10.35 12.75
CA ASN A 346 -17.57 -10.23 12.20
C ASN A 346 -17.92 -8.78 11.83
N GLY A 347 -17.57 -7.81 12.66
CA GLY A 347 -17.81 -6.40 12.41
C GLY A 347 -17.00 -5.89 11.22
N ILE A 348 -15.71 -6.21 11.19
CA ILE A 348 -14.81 -5.81 10.12
C ILE A 348 -15.23 -6.42 8.79
N MET A 349 -15.51 -7.73 8.74
CA MET A 349 -15.92 -8.41 7.52
C MET A 349 -17.26 -7.89 6.97
N LYS A 350 -18.22 -7.58 7.84
CA LYS A 350 -19.48 -6.97 7.44
C LYS A 350 -19.23 -5.63 6.74
N LYS A 351 -18.45 -4.75 7.37
CA LYS A 351 -18.13 -3.43 6.79
C LYS A 351 -17.30 -3.54 5.51
N ALA A 352 -16.35 -4.47 5.48
CA ALA A 352 -15.55 -4.75 4.29
C ALA A 352 -16.42 -5.14 3.09
N LYS A 353 -17.38 -6.05 3.28
CA LYS A 353 -18.32 -6.46 2.23
C LYS A 353 -19.19 -5.30 1.76
N GLU A 354 -19.74 -4.50 2.70
CA GLU A 354 -20.54 -3.32 2.36
C GLU A 354 -19.80 -2.34 1.45
N VAL A 355 -18.49 -2.15 1.65
CA VAL A 355 -17.65 -1.29 0.82
C VAL A 355 -17.35 -1.96 -0.52
N LEU A 356 -16.92 -3.23 -0.51
CA LEU A 356 -16.53 -3.94 -1.73
C LEU A 356 -17.70 -4.17 -2.69
N ASP A 357 -18.92 -4.37 -2.18
CA ASP A 357 -20.14 -4.55 -2.98
C ASP A 357 -20.54 -3.28 -3.78
N LYS A 358 -19.94 -2.12 -3.49
CA LYS A 358 -20.12 -0.91 -4.29
C LYS A 358 -19.36 -0.92 -5.61
N PHE A 359 -18.33 -1.75 -5.71
CA PHE A 359 -17.51 -1.88 -6.92
C PHE A 359 -18.09 -2.96 -7.83
N THR A 360 -18.62 -2.54 -8.96
CA THR A 360 -19.26 -3.40 -9.98
C THR A 360 -18.68 -3.21 -11.39
N ASP A 361 -17.87 -2.15 -11.58
CA ASP A 361 -17.14 -1.84 -12.82
C ASP A 361 -15.72 -1.40 -12.48
N VAL A 362 -14.74 -1.85 -13.28
CA VAL A 362 -13.32 -1.47 -13.11
C VAL A 362 -13.10 0.03 -13.16
N ARG A 363 -13.97 0.78 -13.86
CA ARG A 363 -13.90 2.24 -13.95
C ARG A 363 -14.20 2.96 -12.64
N GLN A 364 -14.70 2.26 -11.62
CA GLN A 364 -14.93 2.83 -10.30
C GLN A 364 -13.65 2.90 -9.44
N PHE A 365 -12.58 2.21 -9.83
CA PHE A 365 -11.30 2.24 -9.10
C PHE A 365 -10.51 3.54 -9.37
N ASN A 366 -11.16 4.68 -9.19
CA ASN A 366 -10.58 5.98 -9.45
C ASN A 366 -9.43 6.28 -8.47
N TYR A 367 -8.31 6.78 -9.01
CA TYR A 367 -7.25 7.37 -8.19
C TYR A 367 -7.76 8.59 -7.42
N ARG A 368 -8.54 9.46 -8.10
CA ARG A 368 -9.33 10.53 -7.53
C ARG A 368 -10.69 10.55 -8.21
N HIS A 369 -11.76 10.71 -7.42
CA HIS A 369 -13.12 10.61 -7.95
C HIS A 369 -13.38 11.70 -9.01
N PRO A 370 -13.94 11.37 -10.18
CA PRO A 370 -14.14 12.31 -11.28
C PRO A 370 -14.99 13.55 -10.90
N ASP A 371 -16.04 13.37 -10.12
CA ASP A 371 -16.91 14.46 -9.66
C ASP A 371 -16.19 15.48 -8.76
N ASP A 372 -15.07 15.09 -8.19
CA ASP A 372 -14.27 15.93 -7.30
C ASP A 372 -13.19 16.74 -8.06
N ALA A 373 -13.15 16.66 -9.41
CA ALA A 373 -12.18 17.38 -10.23
C ALA A 373 -12.18 18.89 -9.97
N VAL A 374 -13.36 19.48 -9.69
CA VAL A 374 -13.50 20.91 -9.41
C VAL A 374 -12.89 21.33 -8.07
N LEU A 375 -12.74 20.38 -7.14
CA LEU A 375 -12.15 20.61 -5.82
C LEU A 375 -10.62 20.58 -5.85
N LEU A 376 -10.03 20.06 -6.93
CA LEU A 376 -8.59 19.93 -7.08
C LEU A 376 -7.99 21.19 -7.71
N PRO A 377 -6.75 21.54 -7.34
CA PRO A 377 -6.02 22.56 -8.05
C PRO A 377 -5.84 22.16 -9.52
N PRO A 378 -5.73 23.13 -10.45
CA PRO A 378 -5.56 22.82 -11.87
C PRO A 378 -4.46 21.80 -12.16
N ALA A 379 -3.36 21.86 -11.41
CA ALA A 379 -2.23 20.94 -11.53
C ALA A 379 -2.50 19.49 -11.06
N GLY A 380 -3.67 19.22 -10.46
CA GLY A 380 -4.05 17.89 -10.01
C GLY A 380 -5.25 17.29 -10.74
N ARG A 381 -5.97 18.08 -11.54
CA ARG A 381 -7.25 17.65 -12.15
C ARG A 381 -7.14 16.47 -13.10
N TYR A 382 -6.06 16.38 -13.86
CA TYR A 382 -5.86 15.27 -14.79
C TYR A 382 -5.84 13.89 -14.10
N THR A 383 -5.50 13.84 -12.82
CA THR A 383 -5.44 12.59 -12.04
C THR A 383 -6.81 11.99 -11.76
N THR A 384 -7.91 12.71 -11.96
CA THR A 384 -9.27 12.17 -11.88
C THR A 384 -9.62 11.27 -13.08
N ARG A 385 -8.77 11.29 -14.12
CA ARG A 385 -8.89 10.41 -15.28
C ARG A 385 -8.09 9.10 -15.13
N PHE A 386 -7.43 8.89 -13.99
CA PHE A 386 -6.67 7.67 -13.71
C PHE A 386 -7.53 6.63 -12.99
N LEU A 387 -7.33 5.37 -13.37
CA LEU A 387 -7.61 4.25 -12.49
C LEU A 387 -6.37 3.93 -11.66
N SER A 388 -6.59 3.55 -10.43
CA SER A 388 -5.55 3.20 -9.47
C SER A 388 -5.30 1.69 -9.46
N GLY A 389 -4.11 1.28 -9.87
CA GLY A 389 -3.66 -0.10 -9.73
C GLY A 389 -3.65 -0.58 -8.28
N ASP A 390 -3.31 0.33 -7.34
CA ASP A 390 -3.38 0.06 -5.91
C ASP A 390 -4.81 -0.31 -5.49
N SER A 391 -5.81 0.48 -5.92
CA SER A 391 -7.21 0.20 -5.60
C SER A 391 -7.69 -1.13 -6.17
N ILE A 392 -7.37 -1.40 -7.43
CA ILE A 392 -7.77 -2.61 -8.15
C ILE A 392 -7.18 -3.86 -7.49
N THR A 393 -5.89 -3.85 -7.21
CA THR A 393 -5.21 -5.02 -6.63
C THR A 393 -5.58 -5.24 -5.17
N ASN A 394 -5.78 -4.16 -4.39
CA ASN A 394 -6.25 -4.28 -3.01
C ASN A 394 -7.73 -4.69 -2.92
N PHE A 395 -8.59 -4.32 -3.89
CA PHE A 395 -9.93 -4.88 -4.01
C PHE A 395 -9.85 -6.40 -4.16
N LEU A 396 -9.08 -6.88 -5.14
CA LEU A 396 -8.94 -8.31 -5.39
C LEU A 396 -8.36 -9.04 -4.17
N TRP A 397 -7.32 -8.50 -3.55
CA TRP A 397 -6.75 -9.08 -2.34
C TRP A 397 -7.76 -9.15 -1.21
N SER A 398 -8.54 -8.09 -0.98
CA SER A 398 -9.60 -8.06 0.04
C SER A 398 -10.65 -9.15 -0.19
N VAL A 399 -11.11 -9.33 -1.44
CA VAL A 399 -12.07 -10.38 -1.78
C VAL A 399 -11.47 -11.77 -1.52
N ARG A 400 -10.22 -12.04 -1.93
CA ARG A 400 -9.55 -13.31 -1.68
C ARG A 400 -9.32 -13.57 -0.20
N LEU A 401 -9.03 -12.53 0.57
CA LEU A 401 -8.86 -12.65 2.02
C LEU A 401 -10.19 -12.97 2.72
N ILE A 402 -11.31 -12.36 2.29
CA ILE A 402 -12.64 -12.73 2.79
C ILE A 402 -12.92 -14.20 2.49
N GLN A 403 -12.72 -14.66 1.26
CA GLN A 403 -12.91 -16.07 0.89
C GLN A 403 -12.06 -17.00 1.75
N TYR A 404 -10.80 -16.63 2.02
CA TYR A 404 -9.90 -17.41 2.86
C TYR A 404 -10.34 -17.46 4.33
N LEU A 405 -10.88 -16.36 4.86
CA LEU A 405 -11.35 -16.28 6.26
C LEU A 405 -12.69 -16.99 6.48
N GLU A 406 -13.45 -17.24 5.41
CA GLU A 406 -14.74 -17.96 5.44
C GLU A 406 -14.59 -19.45 5.13
N ALA A 407 -13.47 -19.90 4.53
CA ALA A 407 -13.16 -21.29 4.26
C ALA A 407 -12.70 -22.04 5.51
#